data_38ec0dc7cc932ce33abc95593f998461
#
_entry.id   38ec0dc7cc932ce33abc95593f998461
#
_cell.length_a   1.000
_cell.length_b   1.000
_cell.length_c   1.000
_cell.angle_alpha   90.00
_cell.angle_beta   90.00
_cell.angle_gamma   90.00
#
_symmetry.space_group_name_H-M   'P 1'
#
loop_
_entity.id
_entity.type
_entity.pdbx_description
1 polymer ?
#
loop_
_entity_poly.entity_id
_entity_poly.type
_entity_poly.pdbx_seq_one_letter_code
_entity_poly.pdbx_strand_id
1 'polypeptide(L)'
;MTPEPQGRRHHPSWDEICVPADLAEIVDEIDYQRVVMNAGATWDYFPGHYDPAYAQSQGHPTIFVNTMHLAGFIDRVATEWAGSYSRVVRRKMRMVGSIYAGDSMVGRGRVTDKRCDTSHGAPRYLADLEITVFNQRGEPCCPAEVTLEISG
;
A
#
# COMPACT_ATOMS: atom_id res chain seq x y z
N MET A 1 4.04 -25.78 -20.11
CA MET A 1 4.51 -24.42 -20.46
C MET A 1 4.97 -23.79 -19.17
N THR A 2 6.27 -23.74 -18.93
CA THR A 2 6.88 -23.09 -17.75
C THR A 2 6.67 -21.59 -17.93
N PRO A 3 6.14 -20.86 -16.93
CA PRO A 3 6.06 -19.40 -17.04
C PRO A 3 7.47 -18.85 -17.17
N GLU A 4 7.70 -17.95 -18.12
CA GLU A 4 8.95 -17.20 -18.21
C GLU A 4 9.24 -16.52 -16.88
N PRO A 5 10.51 -16.51 -16.42
CA PRO A 5 10.86 -15.77 -15.23
C PRO A 5 10.57 -14.29 -15.51
N GLN A 6 9.64 -13.73 -14.75
CA GLN A 6 9.40 -12.28 -14.76
C GLN A 6 10.75 -11.60 -14.55
N GLY A 7 11.18 -10.82 -15.56
CA GLY A 7 12.45 -10.11 -15.51
C GLY A 7 12.57 -9.38 -14.18
N ARG A 8 13.75 -9.46 -13.55
CA ARG A 8 14.02 -8.78 -12.26
C ARG A 8 13.58 -7.33 -12.43
N ARG A 9 12.58 -6.91 -11.65
CA ARG A 9 12.20 -5.49 -11.60
C ARG A 9 13.43 -4.71 -11.19
N HIS A 10 13.79 -3.72 -11.99
CA HIS A 10 14.85 -2.79 -11.62
C HIS A 10 14.33 -1.95 -10.45
N HIS A 11 15.05 -1.98 -9.33
CA HIS A 11 14.79 -1.12 -8.19
C HIS A 11 15.82 0.01 -8.24
N PRO A 12 15.40 1.28 -8.14
CA PRO A 12 16.31 2.40 -8.26
C PRO A 12 17.31 2.42 -7.11
N SER A 13 18.59 2.62 -7.40
CA SER A 13 19.55 3.05 -6.40
C SER A 13 19.26 4.50 -5.99
N TRP A 14 19.84 4.93 -4.87
CA TRP A 14 19.62 6.31 -4.40
C TRP A 14 19.88 7.38 -5.46
N ASP A 15 20.97 7.23 -6.21
CA ASP A 15 21.36 8.22 -7.22
C ASP A 15 20.41 8.25 -8.42
N GLU A 16 19.78 7.13 -8.74
CA GLU A 16 18.85 7.00 -9.86
C GLU A 16 17.45 7.55 -9.55
N ILE A 17 17.14 7.80 -8.27
CA ILE A 17 15.83 8.33 -7.90
C ILE A 17 15.67 9.74 -8.43
N CYS A 18 14.72 9.92 -9.34
CA CYS A 18 14.26 11.23 -9.79
C CYS A 18 13.13 11.76 -8.90
N VAL A 19 13.04 13.08 -8.77
CA VAL A 19 11.97 13.76 -8.04
C VAL A 19 11.44 14.90 -8.91
N PRO A 20 10.13 14.93 -9.23
CA PRO A 20 9.14 13.87 -8.95
C PRO A 20 9.28 12.68 -9.91
N ALA A 21 8.84 11.50 -9.46
CA ALA A 21 8.70 10.33 -10.31
C ALA A 21 7.49 9.50 -9.90
N ASP A 22 6.75 8.97 -10.87
CA ASP A 22 5.60 8.11 -10.60
C ASP A 22 6.05 6.68 -10.30
N LEU A 23 5.37 6.02 -9.36
CA LEU A 23 5.54 4.61 -9.06
C LEU A 23 4.70 3.75 -10.03
N ALA A 24 5.14 2.52 -10.26
CA ALA A 24 4.33 1.55 -10.97
C ALA A 24 3.03 1.28 -10.20
N GLU A 25 1.90 1.28 -10.91
CA GLU A 25 0.61 0.93 -10.33
C GLU A 25 0.60 -0.53 -9.89
N ILE A 26 0.02 -0.80 -8.73
CA ILE A 26 -0.22 -2.15 -8.21
C ILE A 26 -1.71 -2.35 -8.06
N VAL A 27 -2.20 -3.50 -8.53
CA VAL A 27 -3.61 -3.89 -8.46
C VAL A 27 -3.72 -5.22 -7.72
N ASP A 28 -4.63 -5.29 -6.75
CA ASP A 28 -5.03 -6.53 -6.07
C ASP A 28 -6.54 -6.73 -6.20
N GLU A 29 -6.95 -7.94 -6.60
CA GLU A 29 -8.34 -8.34 -6.56
C GLU A 29 -8.71 -8.76 -5.13
N ILE A 30 -9.75 -8.14 -4.59
CA ILE A 30 -10.20 -8.33 -3.21
C ILE A 30 -11.44 -9.22 -3.21
N ASP A 31 -11.24 -10.52 -3.10
CA ASP A 31 -12.34 -11.45 -2.92
C ASP A 31 -12.81 -11.53 -1.46
N TYR A 32 -13.94 -12.20 -1.25
CA TYR A 32 -14.52 -12.40 0.06
C TYR A 32 -13.58 -13.12 1.04
N GLN A 33 -12.91 -14.17 0.55
CA GLN A 33 -11.98 -14.96 1.34
C GLN A 33 -10.81 -14.11 1.85
N ARG A 34 -10.26 -13.25 0.98
CA ARG A 34 -9.13 -12.37 1.34
C ARG A 34 -9.50 -11.38 2.46
N VAL A 35 -10.71 -10.81 2.42
CA VAL A 35 -11.19 -9.91 3.48
C VAL A 35 -11.27 -10.65 4.82
N VAL A 36 -11.92 -11.82 4.84
CA VAL A 36 -12.09 -12.64 6.06
C VAL A 36 -10.75 -13.13 6.60
N MET A 37 -9.88 -13.65 5.73
CA MET A 37 -8.54 -14.11 6.14
C MET A 37 -7.70 -12.99 6.73
N ASN A 38 -7.78 -11.79 6.18
CA ASN A 38 -7.05 -10.63 6.71
C ASN A 38 -7.58 -10.23 8.10
N ALA A 39 -8.90 -10.24 8.30
CA ALA A 39 -9.49 -9.99 9.62
C ALA A 39 -8.95 -10.97 10.68
N GLY A 40 -8.89 -12.27 10.34
CA GLY A 40 -8.30 -13.29 11.21
C GLY A 40 -6.81 -13.09 11.45
N ALA A 41 -6.03 -12.81 10.40
CA ALA A 41 -4.58 -12.63 10.50
C ALA A 41 -4.17 -11.39 11.32
N THR A 42 -5.01 -10.36 11.33
CA THR A 42 -4.76 -9.11 12.07
C THR A 42 -5.48 -9.03 13.42
N TRP A 43 -6.21 -10.10 13.81
CA TRP A 43 -7.02 -10.15 15.03
C TRP A 43 -8.07 -9.04 15.10
N ASP A 44 -8.52 -8.57 13.97
CA ASP A 44 -9.53 -7.52 13.84
C ASP A 44 -10.90 -8.16 13.59
N TYR A 45 -11.53 -8.59 14.65
CA TYR A 45 -12.82 -9.29 14.62
C TYR A 45 -14.03 -8.33 14.61
N PHE A 46 -13.88 -7.12 14.08
CA PHE A 46 -15.00 -6.25 13.84
C PHE A 46 -15.96 -6.88 12.80
N PRO A 47 -17.26 -7.04 13.09
CA PRO A 47 -18.15 -7.82 12.22
C PRO A 47 -18.27 -7.32 10.79
N GLY A 48 -18.02 -6.04 10.52
CA GLY A 48 -17.97 -5.48 9.17
C GLY A 48 -16.94 -6.14 8.24
N HIS A 49 -15.97 -6.88 8.79
CA HIS A 49 -14.92 -7.55 8.03
C HIS A 49 -15.21 -9.03 7.74
N TYR A 50 -16.30 -9.62 8.28
CA TYR A 50 -16.59 -11.04 8.04
C TYR A 50 -18.10 -11.38 8.02
N ASP A 51 -18.98 -10.49 8.50
CA ASP A 51 -20.42 -10.70 8.53
C ASP A 51 -21.13 -9.75 7.56
N PRO A 52 -21.60 -10.24 6.39
CA PRO A 52 -22.29 -9.40 5.42
C PRO A 52 -23.59 -8.81 5.93
N ALA A 53 -24.33 -9.55 6.76
CA ALA A 53 -25.61 -9.06 7.30
C ALA A 53 -25.37 -7.88 8.25
N TYR A 54 -24.33 -7.98 9.08
CA TYR A 54 -23.93 -6.86 9.93
C TYR A 54 -23.46 -5.66 9.09
N ALA A 55 -22.58 -5.87 8.10
CA ALA A 55 -22.10 -4.80 7.24
C ALA A 55 -23.26 -4.08 6.54
N GLN A 56 -24.25 -4.83 6.02
CA GLN A 56 -25.44 -4.27 5.37
C GLN A 56 -26.31 -3.48 6.37
N SER A 57 -26.44 -3.95 7.61
CA SER A 57 -27.17 -3.22 8.66
C SER A 57 -26.54 -1.87 9.01
N GLN A 58 -25.23 -1.72 8.74
CA GLN A 58 -24.48 -0.47 8.92
C GLN A 58 -24.43 0.39 7.65
N GLY A 59 -25.14 0.01 6.58
CA GLY A 59 -25.22 0.77 5.33
C GLY A 59 -24.13 0.45 4.32
N HIS A 60 -23.31 -0.59 4.54
CA HIS A 60 -22.33 -1.09 3.57
C HIS A 60 -22.95 -2.14 2.64
N PRO A 61 -22.52 -2.23 1.36
CA PRO A 61 -23.08 -3.24 0.45
C PRO A 61 -22.67 -4.68 0.82
N THR A 62 -21.50 -4.86 1.41
CA THR A 62 -20.97 -6.14 1.88
C THR A 62 -19.79 -5.90 2.84
N ILE A 63 -19.08 -6.94 3.23
CA ILE A 63 -17.88 -6.83 4.05
C ILE A 63 -16.76 -6.07 3.33
N PHE A 64 -15.89 -5.43 4.10
CA PHE A 64 -14.83 -4.55 3.60
C PHE A 64 -13.49 -4.79 4.30
N VAL A 65 -12.40 -4.40 3.63
CA VAL A 65 -11.05 -4.53 4.16
C VAL A 65 -10.85 -3.66 5.41
N ASN A 66 -10.03 -4.14 6.33
CA ASN A 66 -9.66 -3.40 7.53
C ASN A 66 -8.48 -2.45 7.31
N THR A 67 -8.20 -1.63 8.30
CA THR A 67 -7.10 -0.65 8.27
C THR A 67 -5.73 -1.31 8.07
N MET A 68 -5.49 -2.48 8.65
CA MET A 68 -4.23 -3.20 8.52
C MET A 68 -3.99 -3.70 7.09
N HIS A 69 -5.04 -4.11 6.38
CA HIS A 69 -4.94 -4.49 4.97
C HIS A 69 -4.52 -3.31 4.11
N LEU A 70 -5.18 -2.15 4.28
CA LEU A 70 -4.81 -0.91 3.57
C LEU A 70 -3.38 -0.49 3.88
N ALA A 71 -2.99 -0.55 5.16
CA ALA A 71 -1.63 -0.22 5.59
C ALA A 71 -0.58 -1.12 4.92
N GLY A 72 -0.79 -2.43 4.94
CA GLY A 72 0.11 -3.40 4.30
C GLY A 72 0.18 -3.22 2.78
N PHE A 73 -0.93 -2.90 2.14
CA PHE A 73 -0.96 -2.63 0.70
C PHE A 73 -0.19 -1.35 0.33
N ILE A 74 -0.34 -0.28 1.12
CA ILE A 74 0.43 0.96 0.94
C ILE A 74 1.94 0.69 1.09
N ASP A 75 2.33 -0.07 2.14
CA ASP A 75 3.73 -0.45 2.34
C ASP A 75 4.25 -1.29 1.17
N ARG A 76 3.42 -2.19 0.62
CA ARG A 76 3.78 -2.98 -0.56
C ARG A 76 4.00 -2.10 -1.79
N VAL A 77 3.13 -1.12 -2.06
CA VAL A 77 3.32 -0.18 -3.18
C VAL A 77 4.66 0.52 -3.06
N ALA A 78 5.01 1.00 -1.87
CA ALA A 78 6.27 1.68 -1.60
C ALA A 78 7.49 0.74 -1.76
N THR A 79 7.44 -0.43 -1.14
CA THR A 79 8.60 -1.34 -1.09
C THR A 79 8.80 -2.15 -2.38
N GLU A 80 7.74 -2.43 -3.16
CA GLU A 80 7.91 -3.03 -4.49
C GLU A 80 8.62 -2.08 -5.47
N TRP A 81 8.44 -0.77 -5.31
CA TRP A 81 9.19 0.21 -6.06
C TRP A 81 10.67 0.29 -5.60
N ALA A 82 10.89 0.43 -4.29
CA ALA A 82 12.22 0.68 -3.74
C ALA A 82 13.09 -0.59 -3.60
N GLY A 83 12.47 -1.78 -3.63
CA GLY A 83 13.18 -3.06 -3.52
C GLY A 83 13.42 -3.54 -2.09
N SER A 84 14.05 -4.72 -1.99
CA SER A 84 14.23 -5.45 -0.73
C SER A 84 15.21 -4.78 0.27
N TYR A 85 16.00 -3.83 -0.18
CA TYR A 85 16.93 -3.06 0.64
C TYR A 85 16.34 -1.73 1.12
N SER A 86 15.02 -1.64 1.10
CA SER A 86 14.27 -0.49 1.61
C SER A 86 13.52 -0.82 2.89
N ARG A 87 13.23 0.21 3.69
CA ARG A 87 12.50 0.09 4.94
C ARG A 87 11.53 1.25 5.10
N VAL A 88 10.27 0.96 5.44
CA VAL A 88 9.31 1.98 5.82
C VAL A 88 9.70 2.53 7.20
N VAL A 89 10.03 3.80 7.29
CA VAL A 89 10.37 4.47 8.56
C VAL A 89 9.22 5.31 9.10
N ARG A 90 8.31 5.74 8.22
CA ARG A 90 7.10 6.47 8.61
C ARG A 90 5.98 6.20 7.61
N ARG A 91 4.79 6.03 8.13
CA ARG A 91 3.54 6.03 7.33
C ARG A 91 2.48 6.84 8.07
N LYS A 92 1.82 7.73 7.34
CA LYS A 92 0.62 8.42 7.77
C LYS A 92 -0.44 8.19 6.71
N MET A 93 -1.61 7.71 7.10
CA MET A 93 -2.70 7.40 6.19
C MET A 93 -4.04 7.85 6.75
N ARG A 94 -5.01 8.04 5.89
CA ARG A 94 -6.38 8.40 6.28
C ARG A 94 -7.37 7.62 5.43
N MET A 95 -8.27 6.90 6.10
CA MET A 95 -9.39 6.23 5.44
C MET A 95 -10.45 7.26 5.07
N VAL A 96 -10.77 7.36 3.79
CA VAL A 96 -11.80 8.26 3.23
C VAL A 96 -12.86 7.51 2.44
N GLY A 97 -12.65 6.22 2.19
CA GLY A 97 -13.56 5.31 1.53
C GLY A 97 -13.28 3.87 1.90
N SER A 98 -14.15 2.96 1.49
CA SER A 98 -14.02 1.53 1.76
C SER A 98 -13.70 0.76 0.48
N ILE A 99 -12.94 -0.32 0.63
CA ILE A 99 -12.73 -1.36 -0.38
C ILE A 99 -13.56 -2.57 0.05
N TYR A 100 -14.50 -2.99 -0.77
CA TYR A 100 -15.42 -4.08 -0.49
C TYR A 100 -14.95 -5.40 -1.08
N ALA A 101 -15.46 -6.51 -0.53
CA ALA A 101 -15.31 -7.81 -1.18
C ALA A 101 -15.93 -7.76 -2.59
N GLY A 102 -15.16 -8.13 -3.59
CA GLY A 102 -15.49 -8.01 -5.02
C GLY A 102 -14.88 -6.80 -5.72
N ASP A 103 -14.25 -5.88 -4.98
CA ASP A 103 -13.55 -4.73 -5.56
C ASP A 103 -12.12 -5.10 -6.01
N SER A 104 -11.57 -4.32 -6.94
CA SER A 104 -10.13 -4.21 -7.18
C SER A 104 -9.56 -3.08 -6.31
N MET A 105 -8.47 -3.32 -5.65
CA MET A 105 -7.72 -2.34 -4.87
C MET A 105 -6.52 -1.87 -5.66
N VAL A 106 -6.47 -0.58 -6.01
CA VAL A 106 -5.48 0.00 -6.92
C VAL A 106 -4.59 0.97 -6.16
N GLY A 107 -3.31 0.70 -6.10
CA GLY A 107 -2.30 1.56 -5.48
C GLY A 107 -1.55 2.40 -6.51
N ARG A 108 -1.61 3.73 -6.39
CA ARG A 108 -0.86 4.69 -7.19
C ARG A 108 -0.05 5.59 -6.28
N GLY A 109 1.16 5.91 -6.71
CA GLY A 109 2.02 6.78 -5.91
C GLY A 109 3.05 7.51 -6.73
N ARG A 110 3.73 8.44 -6.08
CA ARG A 110 4.84 9.20 -6.63
C ARG A 110 5.86 9.54 -5.55
N VAL A 111 7.11 9.67 -5.96
CA VAL A 111 8.16 10.25 -5.14
C VAL A 111 7.98 11.76 -5.14
N THR A 112 7.94 12.37 -3.96
CA THR A 112 7.75 13.82 -3.78
C THR A 112 9.00 14.51 -3.31
N ASP A 113 9.87 13.81 -2.59
CA ASP A 113 11.15 14.35 -2.11
C ASP A 113 12.17 13.23 -1.87
N LYS A 114 13.45 13.56 -1.89
CA LYS A 114 14.55 12.71 -1.41
C LYS A 114 15.59 13.54 -0.67
N ARG A 115 16.13 12.98 0.42
CA ARG A 115 17.13 13.68 1.24
C ARG A 115 18.10 12.71 1.90
N CYS A 116 19.33 13.18 2.09
CA CYS A 116 20.31 12.52 2.93
C CYS A 116 20.28 13.14 4.32
N ASP A 117 19.92 12.37 5.34
CA ASP A 117 19.89 12.79 6.74
C ASP A 117 21.18 12.34 7.44
N THR A 118 21.98 13.30 7.89
CA THR A 118 23.24 13.07 8.62
C THR A 118 23.15 13.46 10.10
N SER A 119 21.97 13.81 10.59
CA SER A 119 21.77 14.35 11.96
C SER A 119 22.03 13.34 13.07
N HIS A 120 22.02 12.05 12.78
CA HIS A 120 22.13 10.97 13.75
C HIS A 120 23.34 10.03 13.53
N GLY A 121 24.44 10.53 12.94
CA GLY A 121 25.68 9.78 12.71
C GLY A 121 25.83 9.32 11.26
N ALA A 122 25.70 8.01 10.97
CA ALA A 122 25.81 7.52 9.59
C ALA A 122 24.74 8.13 8.66
N PRO A 123 25.06 8.44 7.40
CA PRO A 123 24.08 8.96 6.45
C PRO A 123 22.89 8.03 6.28
N ARG A 124 21.68 8.59 6.31
CA ARG A 124 20.43 7.88 6.01
C ARG A 124 19.83 8.47 4.74
N TYR A 125 19.54 7.63 3.79
CA TYR A 125 18.95 8.02 2.51
C TYR A 125 17.44 7.85 2.56
N LEU A 126 16.70 8.95 2.57
CA LEU A 126 15.27 8.98 2.78
C LEU A 126 14.54 9.46 1.53
N ALA A 127 13.52 8.74 1.11
CA ALA A 127 12.58 9.14 0.05
C ALA A 127 11.18 9.31 0.63
N ASP A 128 10.53 10.43 0.33
CA ASP A 128 9.13 10.68 0.68
C ASP A 128 8.23 10.38 -0.51
N LEU A 129 7.15 9.67 -0.24
CA LEU A 129 6.19 9.21 -1.22
C LEU A 129 4.79 9.67 -0.84
N GLU A 130 4.01 10.07 -1.83
CA GLU A 130 2.56 10.14 -1.73
C GLU A 130 1.96 8.93 -2.41
N ILE A 131 1.13 8.16 -1.70
CA ILE A 131 0.46 6.98 -2.23
C ILE A 131 -1.02 7.10 -1.94
N THR A 132 -1.85 6.79 -2.92
CA THR A 132 -3.31 6.72 -2.72
C THR A 132 -3.80 5.37 -3.18
N VAL A 133 -4.63 4.75 -2.34
CA VAL A 133 -5.38 3.55 -2.68
C VAL A 133 -6.73 3.94 -3.24
N PHE A 134 -7.08 3.39 -4.39
CA PHE A 134 -8.35 3.60 -5.08
C PHE A 134 -9.13 2.28 -5.19
N ASN A 135 -10.45 2.38 -5.28
CA ASN A 135 -11.28 1.27 -5.75
C ASN A 135 -11.28 1.18 -7.29
N GLN A 136 -11.93 0.17 -7.84
CA GLN A 136 -12.03 -0.02 -9.31
C GLN A 136 -12.74 1.12 -10.05
N ARG A 137 -13.53 1.94 -9.37
CA ARG A 137 -14.19 3.11 -9.95
C ARG A 137 -13.28 4.33 -10.01
N GLY A 138 -12.05 4.23 -9.50
CA GLY A 138 -11.12 5.34 -9.40
C GLY A 138 -11.42 6.32 -8.26
N GLU A 139 -12.25 5.91 -7.31
CA GLU A 139 -12.53 6.72 -6.11
C GLU A 139 -11.43 6.53 -5.07
N PRO A 140 -10.87 7.61 -4.52
CA PRO A 140 -9.84 7.51 -3.49
C PRO A 140 -10.42 6.93 -2.19
N CYS A 141 -9.79 5.88 -1.67
CA CYS A 141 -10.19 5.22 -0.44
C CYS A 141 -9.21 5.47 0.71
N CYS A 142 -7.92 5.57 0.40
CA CYS A 142 -6.91 5.78 1.43
C CYS A 142 -5.69 6.55 0.90
N PRO A 143 -5.66 7.89 1.00
CA PRO A 143 -4.44 8.66 0.78
C PRO A 143 -3.45 8.47 1.93
N ALA A 144 -2.15 8.42 1.60
CA ALA A 144 -1.07 8.20 2.53
C ALA A 144 0.21 8.96 2.15
N GLU A 145 0.98 9.30 3.18
CA GLU A 145 2.36 9.77 3.10
C GLU A 145 3.27 8.66 3.66
N VAL A 146 4.30 8.29 2.92
CA VAL A 146 5.26 7.24 3.32
C VAL A 146 6.67 7.79 3.21
N THR A 147 7.48 7.58 4.23
CA THR A 147 8.94 7.81 4.15
C THR A 147 9.63 6.46 4.15
N LEU A 148 10.42 6.22 3.11
CA LEU A 148 11.31 5.05 3.00
C LEU A 148 12.75 5.44 3.32
N GLU A 149 13.44 4.57 4.03
CA GLU A 149 14.90 4.55 4.06
C GLU A 149 15.38 3.54 3.01
N ILE A 150 16.26 3.98 2.14
CA ILE A 150 16.80 3.20 1.03
C ILE A 150 18.29 2.99 1.29
N SER A 151 18.77 1.75 1.17
CA SER A 151 20.20 1.49 1.29
C SER A 151 20.95 2.15 0.17
N GLY A 152 22.00 2.90 0.50
CA GLY A 152 22.89 3.54 -0.44
C GLY A 152 23.83 2.57 -1.15
#